data_9f20a2371f18644d0491c468f9e2e02d
#
_entry.id   9f20a2371f18644d0491c468f9e2e02d
#
_cell.length_a   1.000
_cell.length_b   1.000
_cell.length_c   1.000
_cell.angle_alpha   90.00
_cell.angle_beta   90.00
_cell.angle_gamma   90.00
#
_symmetry.space_group_name_H-M   'P 1'
#
loop_
_entity.id
_entity.type
_entity.pdbx_description
1 polymer ?
#
loop_
_entity_poly.entity_id
_entity_poly.type
_entity_poly.pdbx_seq_one_letter_code
_entity_poly.pdbx_strand_id
1 'polypeptide(L)'
;MSNQCVTLDEYLKRSHIEKGETYTHTRIGDKENKISGGLYNIKDQKVFLDKYFKHVFVDGKKEYLTEKQRIEDAPLVIDIDMRYSVEIKERQHTKDHIIDLIDIYTKAIGKLFNVPNNFKIEVFVMEKSSVNIMDNKTKDGIHIIFGILMHKAAQIMLREIILPELKDVWDDLPLTNDIDELVDDGVTRGTVNWQMYGSRKPNHKA
;
A
#
# COMPACT_ATOMS: atom_id res chain seq x y z
N MET A 1 30.85 17.90 16.76
CA MET A 1 29.46 18.39 16.78
C MET A 1 28.59 17.20 17.13
N SER A 2 27.86 17.27 18.24
CA SER A 2 27.11 16.14 18.80
C SER A 2 26.05 15.69 17.80
N ASN A 3 26.08 14.41 17.38
CA ASN A 3 24.98 13.74 16.71
C ASN A 3 23.80 13.64 17.69
N GLN A 4 23.11 14.75 17.95
CA GLN A 4 21.84 14.69 18.62
C GLN A 4 20.93 13.80 17.76
N CYS A 5 20.41 12.74 18.35
CA CYS A 5 19.51 11.79 17.71
C CYS A 5 18.21 12.54 17.32
N VAL A 6 18.21 13.12 16.12
CA VAL A 6 17.06 13.86 15.56
C VAL A 6 15.90 12.88 15.44
N THR A 7 14.76 13.20 16.04
CA THR A 7 13.53 12.39 15.97
C THR A 7 12.93 12.41 14.55
N LEU A 8 11.98 11.51 14.26
CA LEU A 8 11.23 11.52 12.99
C LEU A 8 10.53 12.86 12.78
N ASP A 9 9.87 13.39 13.84
CA ASP A 9 9.15 14.66 13.74
C ASP A 9 10.07 15.85 13.43
N GLU A 10 11.26 15.91 14.05
CA GLU A 10 12.25 16.94 13.75
C GLU A 10 12.82 16.80 12.34
N TYR A 11 13.00 15.58 11.84
CA TYR A 11 13.43 15.31 10.48
C TYR A 11 12.38 15.75 9.46
N LEU A 12 11.12 15.38 9.68
CA LEU A 12 9.99 15.79 8.84
C LEU A 12 9.84 17.32 8.83
N LYS A 13 9.97 17.97 9.99
CA LYS A 13 9.90 19.43 10.09
C LYS A 13 10.94 20.15 9.21
N ARG A 14 12.16 19.57 9.10
CA ARG A 14 13.22 20.11 8.22
C ARG A 14 13.01 19.80 6.74
N SER A 15 12.22 18.77 6.44
CA SER A 15 11.89 18.32 5.08
C SER A 15 10.55 18.84 4.58
N HIS A 16 9.85 19.65 5.41
CA HIS A 16 8.55 20.24 5.08
C HIS A 16 8.66 21.19 3.88
N ILE A 17 7.66 21.13 3.02
CA ILE A 17 7.54 22.01 1.84
C ILE A 17 6.13 22.59 1.76
N GLU A 18 5.99 23.65 0.99
CA GLU A 18 4.71 24.31 0.79
C GLU A 18 3.88 23.65 -0.33
N LYS A 19 2.58 23.93 -0.33
CA LYS A 19 1.67 23.44 -1.37
C LYS A 19 2.08 23.99 -2.74
N GLY A 20 2.25 23.10 -3.70
CA GLY A 20 2.69 23.43 -5.08
C GLY A 20 4.13 23.02 -5.37
N GLU A 21 4.92 22.72 -4.36
CA GLU A 21 6.27 22.17 -4.53
C GLU A 21 6.24 20.66 -4.74
N THR A 22 7.32 20.11 -5.30
CA THR A 22 7.45 18.68 -5.50
C THR A 22 7.68 17.94 -4.18
N TYR A 23 6.75 17.08 -3.81
CA TYR A 23 6.84 16.26 -2.60
C TYR A 23 7.15 14.80 -2.93
N THR A 24 7.68 14.10 -1.95
CA THR A 24 7.88 12.64 -1.97
C THR A 24 6.95 11.91 -1.00
N HIS A 25 6.57 12.56 0.10
CA HIS A 25 5.73 11.99 1.15
C HIS A 25 4.66 12.99 1.59
N THR A 26 3.53 12.44 2.07
CA THR A 26 2.52 13.23 2.79
C THR A 26 2.23 12.62 4.14
N ARG A 27 1.81 13.43 5.09
CA ARG A 27 1.37 13.00 6.42
C ARG A 27 -0.01 13.56 6.71
N ILE A 28 -0.94 12.71 7.12
CA ILE A 28 -2.26 13.17 7.54
C ILE A 28 -2.13 13.70 8.97
N GLY A 29 -2.69 14.88 9.21
CA GLY A 29 -2.69 15.48 10.56
C GLY A 29 -3.69 14.81 11.48
N ASP A 30 -3.33 14.69 12.75
CA ASP A 30 -4.21 14.18 13.82
C ASP A 30 -3.99 15.01 15.08
N LYS A 31 -4.98 15.85 15.38
CA LYS A 31 -4.91 16.76 16.54
C LYS A 31 -4.94 16.00 17.88
N GLU A 32 -5.69 14.91 17.93
CA GLU A 32 -5.85 14.10 19.14
C GLU A 32 -4.52 13.45 19.54
N ASN A 33 -3.81 12.90 18.55
CA ASN A 33 -2.49 12.28 18.76
C ASN A 33 -1.33 13.29 18.58
N LYS A 34 -1.60 14.59 18.41
CA LYS A 34 -0.60 15.67 18.22
C LYS A 34 0.33 15.42 17.04
N ILE A 35 -0.18 14.83 15.97
CA ILE A 35 0.56 14.57 14.74
C ILE A 35 0.28 15.70 13.76
N SER A 36 1.33 16.42 13.36
CA SER A 36 1.22 17.48 12.35
C SER A 36 1.13 16.89 10.96
N GLY A 37 0.12 17.29 10.19
CA GLY A 37 0.05 16.97 8.77
C GLY A 37 0.99 17.83 7.94
N GLY A 38 1.25 17.42 6.70
CA GLY A 38 2.07 18.21 5.78
C GLY A 38 2.54 17.45 4.55
N LEU A 39 3.27 18.18 3.70
CA LEU A 39 3.98 17.70 2.52
C LEU A 39 5.47 17.73 2.80
N TYR A 40 6.18 16.70 2.36
CA TYR A 40 7.61 16.56 2.66
C TYR A 40 8.39 16.16 1.42
N ASN A 41 9.57 16.72 1.25
CA ASN A 41 10.53 16.30 0.23
C ASN A 41 11.71 15.60 0.92
N ILE A 42 11.63 14.28 0.99
CA ILE A 42 12.64 13.43 1.64
C ILE A 42 13.79 13.19 0.64
N LYS A 43 14.95 13.77 0.93
CA LYS A 43 16.15 13.64 0.09
C LYS A 43 17.03 12.45 0.48
N ASP A 44 17.16 12.18 1.78
CA ASP A 44 17.92 11.06 2.32
C ASP A 44 16.97 9.97 2.80
N GLN A 45 16.68 9.04 1.87
CA GLN A 45 15.76 7.91 2.10
C GLN A 45 16.24 7.01 3.24
N LYS A 46 17.56 6.74 3.32
CA LYS A 46 18.10 5.85 4.34
C LYS A 46 17.93 6.43 5.74
N VAL A 47 18.33 7.68 5.94
CA VAL A 47 18.17 8.36 7.23
C VAL A 47 16.69 8.46 7.61
N PHE A 48 15.81 8.72 6.65
CA PHE A 48 14.37 8.76 6.89
C PHE A 48 13.84 7.39 7.35
N LEU A 49 14.16 6.31 6.64
CA LEU A 49 13.68 4.96 6.96
C LEU A 49 14.21 4.48 8.33
N ASP A 50 15.44 4.78 8.69
CA ASP A 50 15.98 4.47 10.01
C ASP A 50 15.17 5.16 11.13
N LYS A 51 14.82 6.44 10.93
CA LYS A 51 14.01 7.20 11.90
C LYS A 51 12.56 6.72 11.92
N TYR A 52 11.99 6.43 10.77
CA TYR A 52 10.64 5.88 10.64
C TYR A 52 10.54 4.52 11.34
N PHE A 53 11.47 3.62 11.07
CA PHE A 53 11.55 2.30 11.71
C PHE A 53 11.61 2.44 13.24
N LYS A 54 12.53 3.29 13.74
CA LYS A 54 12.62 3.55 15.17
C LYS A 54 11.31 4.07 15.74
N HIS A 55 10.69 5.06 15.09
CA HIS A 55 9.46 5.71 15.55
C HIS A 55 8.29 4.75 15.63
N VAL A 56 8.07 3.97 14.56
CA VAL A 56 6.89 3.11 14.42
C VAL A 56 7.10 1.75 15.10
N PHE A 57 8.21 1.07 14.82
CA PHE A 57 8.39 -0.32 15.20
C PHE A 57 9.18 -0.53 16.50
N VAL A 58 10.04 0.42 16.88
CA VAL A 58 10.77 0.34 18.14
C VAL A 58 10.06 1.11 19.25
N ASP A 59 9.67 2.36 18.97
CA ASP A 59 9.00 3.23 19.95
C ASP A 59 7.48 3.01 20.01
N GLY A 60 6.89 2.22 19.09
CA GLY A 60 5.46 1.88 19.03
C GLY A 60 4.54 3.08 18.78
N LYS A 61 5.04 4.14 18.15
CA LYS A 61 4.27 5.37 17.94
C LYS A 61 3.38 5.28 16.71
N LYS A 62 2.21 5.90 16.78
CA LYS A 62 1.29 6.04 15.65
C LYS A 62 1.89 6.91 14.56
N GLU A 63 1.65 6.54 13.30
CA GLU A 63 2.09 7.32 12.14
C GLU A 63 1.05 7.24 11.00
N TYR A 64 1.01 8.31 10.15
CA TYR A 64 0.04 8.49 9.07
C TYR A 64 0.70 8.95 7.78
N LEU A 65 1.90 8.43 7.51
CA LEU A 65 2.69 8.75 6.33
C LEU A 65 2.28 7.92 5.12
N THR A 66 2.28 8.59 3.97
CA THR A 66 2.18 7.97 2.66
C THR A 66 3.34 8.44 1.79
N GLU A 67 3.74 7.64 0.83
CA GLU A 67 4.75 8.03 -0.17
C GLU A 67 4.12 8.22 -1.54
N LYS A 68 4.65 9.19 -2.29
CA LYS A 68 4.28 9.43 -3.68
C LYS A 68 4.86 8.32 -4.55
N GLN A 69 4.01 7.69 -5.34
CA GLN A 69 4.46 6.66 -6.26
C GLN A 69 5.25 7.26 -7.43
N ARG A 70 6.29 6.55 -7.86
CA ARG A 70 7.05 6.86 -9.08
C ARG A 70 6.31 6.30 -10.29
N ILE A 71 6.56 6.89 -11.46
CA ILE A 71 5.92 6.46 -12.72
C ILE A 71 6.82 5.52 -13.50
N GLU A 72 8.10 5.87 -13.63
CA GLU A 72 9.06 5.14 -14.47
C GLU A 72 9.49 3.81 -13.84
N ASP A 73 10.21 3.90 -12.72
CA ASP A 73 10.76 2.76 -11.99
C ASP A 73 10.00 2.58 -10.68
N ALA A 74 8.74 2.18 -10.76
CA ALA A 74 7.90 1.93 -9.60
C ALA A 74 7.90 0.45 -9.22
N PRO A 75 7.95 0.09 -7.94
CA PRO A 75 7.63 -1.28 -7.54
C PRO A 75 6.20 -1.62 -7.99
N LEU A 76 5.97 -2.87 -8.37
CA LEU A 76 4.61 -3.34 -8.62
C LEU A 76 3.88 -3.44 -7.28
N VAL A 77 2.97 -2.52 -7.05
CA VAL A 77 2.13 -2.46 -5.85
C VAL A 77 0.68 -2.73 -6.19
N ILE A 78 0.02 -3.51 -5.36
CA ILE A 78 -1.38 -3.93 -5.55
C ILE A 78 -2.12 -3.64 -4.25
N ASP A 79 -3.22 -2.92 -4.36
CA ASP A 79 -4.15 -2.67 -3.27
C ASP A 79 -5.48 -3.37 -3.57
N ILE A 80 -5.83 -4.32 -2.74
CA ILE A 80 -7.07 -5.09 -2.83
C ILE A 80 -8.04 -4.55 -1.79
N ASP A 81 -9.14 -3.99 -2.24
CA ASP A 81 -10.23 -3.46 -1.41
C ASP A 81 -11.45 -4.38 -1.49
N MET A 82 -11.62 -5.27 -0.51
CA MET A 82 -12.78 -6.16 -0.39
C MET A 82 -13.89 -5.49 0.39
N ARG A 83 -15.11 -5.60 -0.14
CA ARG A 83 -16.33 -5.12 0.53
C ARG A 83 -17.32 -6.26 0.67
N TYR A 84 -17.91 -6.37 1.84
CA TYR A 84 -18.89 -7.40 2.20
C TYR A 84 -20.14 -6.76 2.78
N SER A 85 -21.22 -7.53 2.84
CA SER A 85 -22.39 -7.16 3.62
C SER A 85 -21.99 -6.85 5.07
N VAL A 86 -22.71 -5.90 5.69
CA VAL A 86 -22.51 -5.54 7.10
C VAL A 86 -22.74 -6.72 8.07
N GLU A 87 -23.44 -7.76 7.64
CA GLU A 87 -23.67 -8.99 8.42
C GLU A 87 -22.39 -9.83 8.57
N ILE A 88 -21.43 -9.70 7.68
CA ILE A 88 -20.15 -10.38 7.73
C ILE A 88 -19.22 -9.61 8.68
N LYS A 89 -18.83 -10.25 9.78
CA LYS A 89 -18.05 -9.62 10.86
C LYS A 89 -16.59 -10.08 10.91
N GLU A 90 -16.21 -11.00 10.06
CA GLU A 90 -14.89 -11.62 10.04
C GLU A 90 -14.33 -11.73 8.63
N ARG A 91 -13.04 -12.00 8.55
CA ARG A 91 -12.30 -12.15 7.30
C ARG A 91 -12.82 -13.36 6.51
N GLN A 92 -13.03 -13.16 5.21
CA GLN A 92 -13.53 -14.20 4.31
C GLN A 92 -12.42 -14.79 3.45
N HIS A 93 -11.44 -13.98 3.02
CA HIS A 93 -10.32 -14.51 2.25
C HIS A 93 -9.37 -15.35 3.12
N THR A 94 -8.74 -16.30 2.50
CA THR A 94 -7.78 -17.24 3.09
C THR A 94 -6.39 -17.00 2.50
N LYS A 95 -5.41 -17.73 3.00
CA LYS A 95 -4.07 -17.75 2.41
C LYS A 95 -4.08 -18.26 0.97
N ASP A 96 -4.98 -19.19 0.63
CA ASP A 96 -5.05 -19.75 -0.71
C ASP A 96 -5.49 -18.70 -1.72
N HIS A 97 -6.47 -17.84 -1.39
CA HIS A 97 -6.85 -16.68 -2.23
C HIS A 97 -5.67 -15.75 -2.49
N ILE A 98 -4.82 -15.51 -1.49
CA ILE A 98 -3.61 -14.68 -1.66
C ILE A 98 -2.61 -15.35 -2.58
N ILE A 99 -2.42 -16.66 -2.46
CA ILE A 99 -1.53 -17.45 -3.34
C ILE A 99 -2.06 -17.41 -4.78
N ASP A 100 -3.35 -17.62 -4.99
CA ASP A 100 -3.98 -17.57 -6.30
C ASP A 100 -3.77 -16.18 -6.96
N LEU A 101 -3.96 -15.10 -6.21
CA LEU A 101 -3.71 -13.73 -6.70
C LEU A 101 -2.25 -13.55 -7.12
N ILE A 102 -1.29 -14.01 -6.31
CA ILE A 102 0.15 -13.94 -6.62
C ILE A 102 0.47 -14.76 -7.88
N ASP A 103 -0.12 -15.94 -8.02
CA ASP A 103 0.08 -16.81 -9.18
C ASP A 103 -0.49 -16.21 -10.46
N ILE A 104 -1.68 -15.61 -10.41
CA ILE A 104 -2.30 -14.89 -11.53
C ILE A 104 -1.39 -13.75 -11.99
N TYR A 105 -0.91 -12.92 -11.07
CA TYR A 105 0.03 -11.84 -11.40
C TYR A 105 1.35 -12.36 -11.95
N THR A 106 1.92 -13.41 -11.37
CA THR A 106 3.17 -14.02 -11.82
C THR A 106 3.04 -14.58 -13.25
N LYS A 107 1.93 -15.25 -13.55
CA LYS A 107 1.61 -15.72 -14.91
C LYS A 107 1.46 -14.57 -15.90
N ALA A 108 0.76 -13.49 -15.49
CA ALA A 108 0.58 -12.31 -16.32
C ALA A 108 1.91 -11.60 -16.60
N ILE A 109 2.81 -11.49 -15.61
CA ILE A 109 4.17 -10.97 -15.79
C ILE A 109 4.93 -11.81 -16.81
N GLY A 110 4.87 -13.15 -16.70
CA GLY A 110 5.51 -14.05 -17.67
C GLY A 110 4.95 -13.98 -19.10
N LYS A 111 3.67 -13.56 -19.26
CA LYS A 111 3.06 -13.32 -20.58
C LYS A 111 3.53 -12.01 -21.22
N LEU A 112 3.78 -10.98 -20.41
CA LEU A 112 4.15 -9.65 -20.89
C LEU A 112 5.66 -9.46 -21.05
N PHE A 113 6.45 -10.18 -20.27
CA PHE A 113 7.89 -9.99 -20.21
C PHE A 113 8.62 -11.33 -20.42
N ASN A 114 9.79 -11.25 -21.06
CA ASN A 114 10.67 -12.41 -21.18
C ASN A 114 11.44 -12.62 -19.86
N VAL A 115 10.80 -13.32 -18.92
CA VAL A 115 11.37 -13.58 -17.61
C VAL A 115 12.19 -14.89 -17.64
N PRO A 116 13.46 -14.90 -17.21
CA PRO A 116 14.25 -16.12 -17.12
C PRO A 116 13.61 -17.17 -16.19
N ASN A 117 13.69 -18.46 -16.55
CA ASN A 117 13.07 -19.55 -15.78
C ASN A 117 13.54 -19.64 -14.31
N ASN A 118 14.72 -19.13 -14.00
CA ASN A 118 15.28 -19.13 -12.64
C ASN A 118 15.10 -17.77 -11.91
N PHE A 119 14.39 -16.84 -12.50
CA PHE A 119 14.15 -15.55 -11.87
C PHE A 119 13.23 -15.70 -10.67
N LYS A 120 13.64 -15.19 -9.52
CA LYS A 120 12.86 -15.19 -8.29
C LYS A 120 12.36 -13.79 -8.01
N ILE A 121 11.08 -13.69 -7.74
CA ILE A 121 10.44 -12.45 -7.31
C ILE A 121 10.08 -12.59 -5.85
N GLU A 122 10.58 -11.70 -5.00
CA GLU A 122 10.12 -11.59 -3.63
C GLU A 122 8.77 -10.89 -3.62
N VAL A 123 7.81 -11.42 -2.87
CA VAL A 123 6.47 -10.85 -2.74
C VAL A 123 6.18 -10.59 -1.26
N PHE A 124 5.88 -9.35 -0.95
CA PHE A 124 5.54 -8.92 0.41
C PHE A 124 4.03 -8.71 0.49
N VAL A 125 3.38 -9.44 1.39
CA VAL A 125 1.93 -9.36 1.63
C VAL A 125 1.67 -8.73 2.98
N MET A 126 0.83 -7.73 3.00
CA MET A 126 0.43 -7.01 4.21
C MET A 126 -1.08 -7.04 4.33
N GLU A 127 -1.57 -7.60 5.42
CA GLU A 127 -2.98 -7.68 5.74
C GLU A 127 -3.31 -6.78 6.94
N LYS A 128 -4.54 -6.31 7.00
CA LYS A 128 -5.05 -5.67 8.23
C LYS A 128 -5.15 -6.71 9.35
N SER A 129 -4.99 -6.29 10.60
CA SER A 129 -5.15 -7.18 11.76
C SER A 129 -6.58 -7.73 11.89
N SER A 130 -7.59 -6.98 11.40
CA SER A 130 -9.01 -7.33 11.42
C SER A 130 -9.77 -6.58 10.33
N VAL A 131 -10.98 -7.07 10.03
CA VAL A 131 -11.92 -6.36 9.16
C VAL A 131 -12.36 -5.04 9.79
N ASN A 132 -12.73 -4.07 8.95
CA ASN A 132 -13.29 -2.79 9.38
C ASN A 132 -14.81 -2.80 9.16
N ILE A 133 -15.58 -2.91 10.26
CA ILE A 133 -17.03 -2.89 10.24
C ILE A 133 -17.48 -1.43 10.23
N MET A 134 -18.24 -1.05 9.20
CA MET A 134 -18.84 0.27 9.01
C MET A 134 -20.37 0.17 9.14
N ASP A 135 -21.08 1.29 9.09
CA ASP A 135 -22.54 1.32 9.28
C ASP A 135 -23.31 0.52 8.22
N ASN A 136 -22.81 0.47 6.98
CA ASN A 136 -23.51 -0.13 5.84
C ASN A 136 -22.73 -1.23 5.10
N LYS A 137 -21.53 -1.54 5.54
CA LYS A 137 -20.66 -2.58 4.93
C LYS A 137 -19.52 -2.96 5.84
N THR A 138 -18.95 -4.11 5.58
CA THR A 138 -17.66 -4.53 6.15
C THR A 138 -16.59 -4.42 5.08
N LYS A 139 -15.42 -3.88 5.43
CA LYS A 139 -14.26 -3.76 4.55
C LYS A 139 -13.10 -4.61 5.05
N ASP A 140 -12.45 -5.28 4.14
CA ASP A 140 -11.12 -5.87 4.35
C ASP A 140 -10.18 -5.42 3.23
N GLY A 141 -8.91 -5.76 3.31
CA GLY A 141 -7.97 -5.38 2.27
C GLY A 141 -6.59 -5.99 2.45
N ILE A 142 -5.91 -6.12 1.32
CA ILE A 142 -4.57 -6.68 1.23
C ILE A 142 -3.72 -5.73 0.41
N HIS A 143 -2.55 -5.37 0.92
CA HIS A 143 -1.52 -4.70 0.16
C HIS A 143 -0.45 -5.70 -0.25
N ILE A 144 -0.08 -5.72 -1.52
CA ILE A 144 0.98 -6.60 -2.03
C ILE A 144 2.04 -5.75 -2.73
N ILE A 145 3.30 -6.07 -2.48
CA ILE A 145 4.45 -5.48 -3.18
C ILE A 145 5.25 -6.62 -3.80
N PHE A 146 5.36 -6.61 -5.13
CA PHE A 146 6.33 -7.45 -5.83
C PHE A 146 7.67 -6.74 -5.89
N GLY A 147 8.75 -7.43 -5.56
CA GLY A 147 10.12 -6.92 -5.55
C GLY A 147 10.71 -6.72 -6.96
N ILE A 148 9.91 -6.22 -7.89
CA ILE A 148 10.31 -5.86 -9.24
C ILE A 148 9.92 -4.41 -9.53
N LEU A 149 10.72 -3.75 -10.36
CA LEU A 149 10.44 -2.38 -10.80
C LEU A 149 9.92 -2.40 -12.23
N MET A 150 8.88 -1.60 -12.50
CA MET A 150 8.33 -1.43 -13.83
C MET A 150 7.63 -0.09 -13.99
N HIS A 151 7.49 0.35 -15.25
CA HIS A 151 6.71 1.53 -15.58
C HIS A 151 5.23 1.34 -15.23
N LYS A 152 4.54 2.39 -14.79
CA LYS A 152 3.11 2.32 -14.44
C LYS A 152 2.21 1.85 -15.59
N ALA A 153 2.56 2.14 -16.84
CA ALA A 153 1.84 1.59 -17.99
C ALA A 153 1.81 0.06 -18.01
N ALA A 154 2.92 -0.60 -17.64
CA ALA A 154 2.95 -2.06 -17.53
C ALA A 154 2.10 -2.57 -16.36
N GLN A 155 2.06 -1.86 -15.23
CA GLN A 155 1.18 -2.21 -14.11
C GLN A 155 -0.30 -2.11 -14.50
N ILE A 156 -0.68 -1.09 -15.29
CA ILE A 156 -2.04 -0.96 -15.84
C ILE A 156 -2.37 -2.14 -16.75
N MET A 157 -1.47 -2.51 -17.66
CA MET A 157 -1.68 -3.69 -18.54
C MET A 157 -1.82 -4.99 -17.73
N LEU A 158 -1.00 -5.17 -16.68
CA LEU A 158 -1.13 -6.33 -15.81
C LEU A 158 -2.50 -6.38 -15.15
N ARG A 159 -2.97 -5.26 -14.60
CA ARG A 159 -4.31 -5.18 -14.00
C ARG A 159 -5.40 -5.61 -14.98
N GLU A 160 -5.41 -5.07 -16.20
CA GLU A 160 -6.40 -5.44 -17.22
C GLU A 160 -6.38 -6.95 -17.58
N ILE A 161 -5.19 -7.55 -17.57
CA ILE A 161 -5.02 -8.99 -17.87
C ILE A 161 -5.56 -9.85 -16.73
N ILE A 162 -5.34 -9.44 -15.46
CA ILE A 162 -5.66 -10.31 -14.31
C ILE A 162 -7.11 -10.20 -13.86
N LEU A 163 -7.81 -9.10 -14.10
CA LEU A 163 -9.17 -8.90 -13.58
C LEU A 163 -10.15 -9.99 -13.98
N PRO A 164 -10.24 -10.45 -15.25
CA PRO A 164 -11.15 -11.54 -15.63
C PRO A 164 -10.82 -12.85 -14.91
N GLU A 165 -9.53 -13.22 -14.84
CA GLU A 165 -9.09 -14.47 -14.18
C GLU A 165 -9.34 -14.40 -12.67
N LEU A 166 -9.09 -13.25 -12.05
CA LEU A 166 -9.32 -13.03 -10.61
C LEU A 166 -10.81 -13.15 -10.25
N LYS A 167 -11.69 -12.64 -11.11
CA LYS A 167 -13.14 -12.75 -10.94
C LYS A 167 -13.60 -14.21 -10.87
N ASP A 168 -13.04 -15.06 -11.74
CA ASP A 168 -13.41 -16.47 -11.80
C ASP A 168 -12.83 -17.26 -10.61
N VAL A 169 -11.60 -16.93 -10.19
CA VAL A 169 -10.90 -17.65 -9.10
C VAL A 169 -11.43 -17.27 -7.71
N TRP A 170 -11.95 -16.04 -7.55
CA TRP A 170 -12.51 -15.55 -6.29
C TRP A 170 -14.05 -15.48 -6.28
N ASP A 171 -14.73 -16.33 -7.07
CA ASP A 171 -16.20 -16.37 -7.17
C ASP A 171 -16.88 -16.87 -5.88
N ASP A 172 -16.14 -17.59 -5.03
CA ASP A 172 -16.57 -18.08 -3.73
C ASP A 172 -16.59 -16.99 -2.64
N LEU A 173 -15.89 -15.85 -2.85
CA LEU A 173 -15.90 -14.75 -1.90
C LEU A 173 -17.21 -13.94 -1.98
N PRO A 174 -17.91 -13.71 -0.86
CA PRO A 174 -19.18 -12.96 -0.83
C PRO A 174 -18.97 -11.45 -1.02
N LEU A 175 -18.26 -11.07 -2.08
CA LEU A 175 -17.95 -9.68 -2.40
C LEU A 175 -19.21 -8.93 -2.82
N THR A 176 -19.30 -7.67 -2.39
CA THR A 176 -20.40 -6.74 -2.78
C THR A 176 -19.93 -5.62 -3.71
N ASN A 177 -18.65 -5.49 -3.93
CA ASN A 177 -18.09 -4.57 -4.92
C ASN A 177 -17.73 -5.30 -6.22
N ASP A 178 -17.78 -4.54 -7.32
CA ASP A 178 -17.37 -5.06 -8.61
C ASP A 178 -15.88 -5.36 -8.67
N ILE A 179 -15.48 -6.25 -9.59
CA ILE A 179 -14.08 -6.67 -9.75
C ILE A 179 -13.16 -5.48 -10.07
N ASP A 180 -13.65 -4.49 -10.82
CA ASP A 180 -12.90 -3.27 -11.13
C ASP A 180 -12.62 -2.40 -9.89
N GLU A 181 -13.48 -2.48 -8.88
CA GLU A 181 -13.27 -1.79 -7.59
C GLU A 181 -12.44 -2.62 -6.61
N LEU A 182 -12.25 -3.92 -6.89
CA LEU A 182 -11.50 -4.82 -6.02
C LEU A 182 -10.00 -4.53 -6.08
N VAL A 183 -9.45 -4.30 -7.28
CA VAL A 183 -8.05 -3.91 -7.49
C VAL A 183 -8.00 -2.40 -7.73
N ASP A 184 -7.47 -1.63 -6.76
CA ASP A 184 -7.50 -0.16 -6.80
C ASP A 184 -6.76 0.39 -8.03
N ASP A 185 -7.54 1.05 -8.92
CA ASP A 185 -7.03 1.65 -10.15
C ASP A 185 -6.13 2.87 -9.86
N GLY A 186 -6.44 3.65 -8.83
CA GLY A 186 -5.64 4.82 -8.44
C GLY A 186 -4.23 4.43 -8.00
N VAL A 187 -4.10 3.32 -7.26
CA VAL A 187 -2.81 2.73 -6.87
C VAL A 187 -2.10 2.20 -8.11
N THR A 188 -2.79 1.46 -8.96
CA THR A 188 -2.21 0.90 -10.19
C THR A 188 -1.65 1.99 -11.09
N ARG A 189 -2.39 3.08 -11.29
CA ARG A 189 -1.96 4.25 -12.11
C ARG A 189 -0.95 5.15 -11.41
N GLY A 190 -0.75 4.99 -10.11
CA GLY A 190 0.13 5.87 -9.33
C GLY A 190 -0.45 7.27 -9.11
N THR A 191 -1.76 7.45 -9.25
CA THR A 191 -2.44 8.74 -9.03
C THR A 191 -2.72 9.03 -7.56
N VAL A 192 -2.68 8.00 -6.72
CA VAL A 192 -2.77 8.10 -5.26
C VAL A 192 -1.45 7.71 -4.60
N ASN A 193 -1.19 8.26 -3.43
CA ASN A 193 -0.02 7.91 -2.66
C ASN A 193 -0.17 6.51 -2.04
N TRP A 194 0.94 5.79 -1.92
CA TRP A 194 1.02 4.51 -1.25
C TRP A 194 1.16 4.70 0.27
N GLN A 195 0.34 4.00 1.06
CA GLN A 195 0.45 4.04 2.52
C GLN A 195 1.69 3.27 2.97
N MET A 196 2.55 3.92 3.74
CA MET A 196 3.76 3.27 4.25
C MET A 196 3.42 2.15 5.24
N TYR A 197 4.18 1.05 5.19
CA TYR A 197 4.00 -0.05 6.12
C TYR A 197 4.16 0.41 7.59
N GLY A 198 3.19 0.07 8.43
CA GLY A 198 3.10 0.56 9.81
C GLY A 198 2.39 1.90 9.99
N SER A 199 2.15 2.66 8.92
CA SER A 199 1.27 3.82 8.93
C SER A 199 -0.20 3.39 8.80
N ARG A 200 -1.11 4.22 9.30
CA ARG A 200 -2.56 4.01 9.21
C ARG A 200 -3.29 5.30 8.89
N LYS A 201 -4.56 5.22 8.58
CA LYS A 201 -5.43 6.40 8.50
C LYS A 201 -5.88 6.80 9.91
N PRO A 202 -6.02 8.11 10.24
CA PRO A 202 -6.63 8.53 11.51
C PRO A 202 -7.99 7.87 11.71
N ASN A 203 -8.32 7.54 12.97
CA ASN A 203 -9.59 6.89 13.37
C ASN A 203 -9.82 5.46 12.85
N HIS A 204 -8.85 4.84 12.20
CA HIS A 204 -8.90 3.41 11.89
C HIS A 204 -8.26 2.58 13.01
N LYS A 205 -8.95 1.50 13.40
CA LYS A 205 -8.49 0.57 14.45
C LYS A 205 -7.46 -0.45 13.94
N ALA A 206 -6.96 -0.34 12.77
CA ALA A 206 -5.96 -1.28 12.27
C ALA A 206 -4.55 -0.79 12.56
#